data_2df255a318b7fd6b155684388cc961b2
#
_entry.id   2df255a318b7fd6b155684388cc961b2
#
_cell.length_a   1.000
_cell.length_b   1.000
_cell.length_c   1.000
_cell.angle_alpha   90.00
_cell.angle_beta   90.00
_cell.angle_gamma   90.00
#
_symmetry.space_group_name_H-M   'P 1'
#
loop_
_entity.id
_entity.type
_entity.pdbx_description
1 polymer ?
#
loop_
_entity_poly.entity_id
_entity_poly.type
_entity_poly.pdbx_seq_one_letter_code
_entity_poly.pdbx_strand_id
1 'polypeptide(L)'
;VVTADAAYTISSKAHNRHGNVYGLIASSTPKTITNTEITQKPISLNGSRNYNGTTIVRATDLNVGNLIGNETLTLTGSGSLSSANTQSGSSLTSTAGLSLSNGLNGGLASNYTLIGSEQNITVNKKPIKLSGSRKINRINRNVRLSSGQLRMTNQIKGDDVKLSGTTRVRVTREGLNKITTDGLKLLGGDSSNYTLLGESHEFLFELRAKFKALKKIENKLN
;
A
#
# COMPACT_ATOMS: atom_id res chain seq x y z
N VAL A 1 -25.09 -20.91 15.34
CA VAL A 1 -26.54 -20.63 15.38
C VAL A 1 -26.94 -20.60 16.85
N VAL A 2 -27.27 -19.43 17.38
CA VAL A 2 -27.84 -19.29 18.72
C VAL A 2 -29.33 -19.04 18.49
N THR A 3 -30.15 -20.03 18.77
CA THR A 3 -31.59 -19.88 18.81
C THR A 3 -31.93 -19.34 20.21
N ALA A 4 -32.29 -18.06 20.32
CA ALA A 4 -32.77 -17.51 21.57
C ALA A 4 -34.31 -17.50 21.56
N ASP A 5 -34.89 -18.38 22.33
CA ASP A 5 -36.31 -18.22 22.74
C ASP A 5 -36.37 -17.15 23.84
N ALA A 6 -36.63 -15.91 23.44
CA ALA A 6 -36.82 -14.82 24.38
C ALA A 6 -38.32 -14.57 24.56
N ALA A 7 -38.87 -15.03 25.67
CA ALA A 7 -40.18 -14.58 26.13
C ALA A 7 -40.00 -13.22 26.81
N TYR A 8 -40.45 -12.13 26.20
CA TYR A 8 -40.47 -10.83 26.83
C TYR A 8 -41.76 -10.67 27.65
N THR A 9 -41.63 -10.60 28.95
CA THR A 9 -42.74 -10.20 29.84
C THR A 9 -42.56 -8.73 30.14
N ILE A 10 -43.46 -7.90 29.60
CA ILE A 10 -43.53 -6.49 30.00
C ILE A 10 -44.54 -6.40 31.16
N SER A 11 -44.06 -6.25 32.37
CA SER A 11 -44.90 -5.89 33.50
C SER A 11 -44.88 -4.37 33.70
N SER A 12 -45.93 -3.67 33.35
CA SER A 12 -46.08 -2.27 33.70
C SER A 12 -46.92 -2.11 34.97
N LYS A 13 -46.33 -1.59 36.03
CA LYS A 13 -47.07 -0.90 37.12
C LYS A 13 -46.94 0.59 36.88
N ALA A 14 -47.79 1.14 36.04
CA ALA A 14 -47.95 2.58 35.93
C ALA A 14 -49.23 2.98 36.63
N HIS A 15 -49.13 3.56 37.81
CA HIS A 15 -50.19 4.33 38.42
C HIS A 15 -49.98 5.78 38.07
N ASN A 16 -50.81 6.33 37.20
CA ASN A 16 -50.88 7.77 37.08
C ASN A 16 -52.09 8.34 37.84
N ARG A 17 -51.97 9.56 38.35
CA ARG A 17 -52.98 10.23 39.19
C ARG A 17 -54.25 10.65 38.46
N HIS A 18 -54.44 10.34 37.21
CA HIS A 18 -55.59 10.80 36.42
C HIS A 18 -56.46 9.67 35.82
N GLY A 19 -56.31 8.45 36.33
CA GLY A 19 -57.26 7.39 35.98
C GLY A 19 -57.29 6.91 34.53
N ASN A 20 -56.45 7.40 33.70
CA ASN A 20 -56.30 6.90 32.31
C ASN A 20 -55.39 5.70 32.28
N VAL A 21 -55.98 4.53 32.22
CA VAL A 21 -55.28 3.27 31.96
C VAL A 21 -54.94 3.25 30.46
N TYR A 22 -53.71 3.57 30.13
CA TYR A 22 -53.20 3.16 28.83
C TYR A 22 -52.95 1.66 28.91
N GLY A 23 -53.96 0.90 28.50
CA GLY A 23 -53.80 -0.54 28.35
C GLY A 23 -52.82 -0.82 27.23
N LEU A 24 -51.59 -1.20 27.58
CA LEU A 24 -50.84 -2.05 26.69
C LEU A 24 -51.70 -3.31 26.51
N ILE A 25 -52.23 -3.52 25.32
CA ILE A 25 -52.86 -4.80 24.98
C ILE A 25 -51.69 -5.81 25.05
N ALA A 26 -51.53 -6.42 26.22
CA ALA A 26 -50.70 -7.59 26.35
C ALA A 26 -51.35 -8.67 25.51
N SER A 27 -50.81 -8.94 24.32
CA SER A 27 -51.17 -10.15 23.59
C SER A 27 -50.83 -11.30 24.54
N SER A 28 -51.82 -12.03 24.96
CA SER A 28 -51.66 -13.21 25.82
C SER A 28 -50.92 -14.38 25.15
N THR A 29 -50.59 -14.21 23.89
CA THR A 29 -49.77 -15.16 23.15
C THR A 29 -48.31 -14.66 23.21
N PRO A 30 -47.38 -15.45 23.78
CA PRO A 30 -45.95 -15.15 23.69
C PRO A 30 -45.59 -14.96 22.22
N LYS A 31 -45.10 -13.78 21.88
CA LYS A 31 -44.57 -13.57 20.52
C LYS A 31 -43.21 -14.26 20.46
N THR A 32 -43.23 -15.48 19.97
CA THR A 32 -41.99 -16.22 19.71
C THR A 32 -41.33 -15.59 18.50
N ILE A 33 -40.17 -15.00 18.69
CA ILE A 33 -39.32 -14.58 17.58
C ILE A 33 -38.59 -15.86 17.14
N THR A 34 -39.17 -16.50 16.13
CA THR A 34 -38.49 -17.65 15.45
C THR A 34 -37.53 -17.11 14.41
N ASN A 35 -36.35 -17.70 14.33
CA ASN A 35 -35.32 -17.40 13.36
C ASN A 35 -34.50 -16.11 13.60
N THR A 36 -34.00 -15.89 14.81
CA THR A 36 -32.93 -14.95 15.02
C THR A 36 -31.59 -15.67 14.70
N GLU A 37 -30.94 -15.27 13.64
CA GLU A 37 -29.62 -15.76 13.27
C GLU A 37 -28.60 -14.68 13.57
N ILE A 38 -27.53 -15.04 14.25
CA ILE A 38 -26.35 -14.19 14.40
C ILE A 38 -25.42 -14.51 13.22
N THR A 39 -25.35 -13.62 12.26
CA THR A 39 -24.49 -13.77 11.10
C THR A 39 -23.09 -13.22 11.36
N GLN A 40 -22.11 -13.73 10.63
CA GLN A 40 -20.76 -13.19 10.66
C GLN A 40 -20.75 -11.74 10.16
N LYS A 41 -19.97 -10.90 10.83
CA LYS A 41 -19.80 -9.50 10.42
C LYS A 41 -18.78 -9.40 9.30
N PRO A 42 -19.11 -8.79 8.14
CA PRO A 42 -18.11 -8.48 7.12
C PRO A 42 -17.04 -7.52 7.66
N ILE A 43 -15.77 -7.85 7.45
CA ILE A 43 -14.65 -6.95 7.76
C ILE A 43 -14.48 -5.91 6.64
N SER A 44 -13.59 -4.92 6.85
CA SER A 44 -13.06 -4.11 5.77
C SER A 44 -11.59 -4.43 5.53
N LEU A 45 -11.14 -4.32 4.28
CA LEU A 45 -9.74 -4.51 3.87
C LEU A 45 -9.25 -3.24 3.20
N ASN A 46 -8.27 -2.59 3.83
CA ASN A 46 -7.63 -1.39 3.30
C ASN A 46 -6.13 -1.64 3.19
N GLY A 47 -5.51 -1.18 2.11
CA GLY A 47 -4.09 -1.38 1.99
C GLY A 47 -3.46 -0.77 0.76
N SER A 48 -2.14 -0.83 0.72
CA SER A 48 -1.39 -0.36 -0.44
C SER A 48 -0.08 -1.09 -0.59
N ARG A 49 0.35 -1.22 -1.83
CA ARG A 49 1.69 -1.70 -2.20
C ARG A 49 2.23 -0.95 -3.40
N ASN A 50 3.50 -1.00 -3.62
CA ASN A 50 4.08 -0.53 -4.88
C ASN A 50 3.88 -1.58 -5.99
N TYR A 51 3.80 -1.10 -7.22
CA TYR A 51 3.79 -1.96 -8.41
C TYR A 51 4.95 -2.95 -8.38
N ASN A 52 4.64 -4.21 -8.62
CA ASN A 52 5.59 -5.33 -8.61
C ASN A 52 5.41 -6.31 -9.78
N GLY A 53 4.60 -5.92 -10.79
CA GLY A 53 4.32 -6.73 -11.97
C GLY A 53 3.34 -7.89 -11.75
N THR A 54 2.73 -8.01 -10.55
CA THR A 54 1.79 -9.09 -10.25
C THR A 54 0.43 -8.55 -9.79
N THR A 55 -0.61 -9.38 -9.91
CA THR A 55 -1.94 -9.09 -9.34
C THR A 55 -2.04 -9.42 -7.86
N ILE A 56 -1.04 -10.09 -7.28
CA ILE A 56 -1.09 -10.62 -5.91
C ILE A 56 -0.95 -9.48 -4.90
N VAL A 57 -1.85 -9.45 -3.91
CA VAL A 57 -1.80 -8.60 -2.72
C VAL A 57 -1.68 -9.51 -1.50
N ARG A 58 -0.62 -9.36 -0.75
CA ARG A 58 -0.35 -10.16 0.45
C ARG A 58 -1.10 -9.61 1.65
N ALA A 59 -1.40 -10.47 2.61
CA ALA A 59 -2.00 -10.05 3.87
C ALA A 59 -1.18 -8.96 4.59
N THR A 60 0.15 -8.96 4.43
CA THR A 60 1.06 -7.93 4.96
C THR A 60 0.88 -6.54 4.34
N ASP A 61 0.26 -6.46 3.16
CA ASP A 61 -0.05 -5.21 2.47
C ASP A 61 -1.45 -4.67 2.86
N LEU A 62 -2.19 -5.41 3.69
CA LEU A 62 -3.58 -5.17 4.05
C LEU A 62 -3.76 -4.92 5.54
N ASN A 63 -4.68 -4.04 5.87
CA ASN A 63 -5.17 -3.80 7.22
C ASN A 63 -6.63 -4.27 7.31
N VAL A 64 -6.92 -5.02 8.36
CA VAL A 64 -8.28 -5.46 8.69
C VAL A 64 -8.95 -4.37 9.51
N GLY A 65 -10.15 -3.98 9.09
CA GLY A 65 -10.97 -3.01 9.80
C GLY A 65 -12.41 -3.46 9.97
N ASN A 66 -13.26 -2.56 10.45
CA ASN A 66 -14.68 -2.81 10.75
C ASN A 66 -14.89 -3.88 11.85
N LEU A 67 -13.93 -4.00 12.79
CA LEU A 67 -14.03 -4.90 13.94
C LEU A 67 -14.89 -4.27 15.06
N ILE A 68 -15.31 -5.07 16.02
CA ILE A 68 -16.09 -4.63 17.18
C ILE A 68 -15.13 -4.12 18.27
N GLY A 69 -15.40 -2.92 18.78
CA GLY A 69 -14.62 -2.35 19.89
C GLY A 69 -13.12 -2.33 19.59
N ASN A 70 -12.33 -2.95 20.46
CA ASN A 70 -10.87 -3.06 20.36
C ASN A 70 -10.40 -4.46 19.92
N GLU A 71 -11.31 -5.28 19.39
CA GLU A 71 -10.94 -6.60 18.86
C GLU A 71 -9.91 -6.49 17.76
N THR A 72 -9.05 -7.50 17.64
CA THR A 72 -8.13 -7.64 16.51
C THR A 72 -8.30 -9.01 15.88
N LEU A 73 -7.92 -9.13 14.62
CA LEU A 73 -7.82 -10.40 13.90
C LEU A 73 -6.46 -10.48 13.21
N THR A 74 -5.98 -11.68 13.00
CA THR A 74 -4.80 -11.91 12.18
C THR A 74 -5.23 -12.34 10.77
N LEU A 75 -4.77 -11.61 9.77
CA LEU A 75 -4.96 -11.96 8.35
C LEU A 75 -3.69 -12.60 7.81
N THR A 76 -3.81 -13.71 7.09
CA THR A 76 -2.69 -14.43 6.46
C THR A 76 -3.00 -14.74 5.01
N GLY A 77 -1.97 -15.11 4.23
CA GLY A 77 -2.12 -15.49 2.83
C GLY A 77 -2.09 -14.33 1.85
N SER A 78 -2.82 -14.43 0.75
CA SER A 78 -2.87 -13.41 -0.30
C SER A 78 -4.18 -13.45 -1.08
N GLY A 79 -4.59 -12.30 -1.59
CA GLY A 79 -5.68 -12.13 -2.55
C GLY A 79 -5.15 -11.71 -3.92
N SER A 80 -6.05 -11.54 -4.89
CA SER A 80 -5.71 -11.12 -6.25
C SER A 80 -6.54 -9.94 -6.71
N LEU A 81 -5.90 -9.00 -7.39
CA LEU A 81 -6.54 -7.90 -8.12
C LEU A 81 -6.83 -8.30 -9.57
N SER A 82 -7.71 -7.58 -10.26
CA SER A 82 -7.98 -7.77 -11.69
C SER A 82 -6.82 -7.33 -12.59
N SER A 83 -5.99 -6.41 -12.11
CA SER A 83 -4.83 -5.89 -12.85
C SER A 83 -3.62 -5.76 -11.94
N ALA A 84 -2.43 -5.96 -12.51
CA ALA A 84 -1.16 -5.69 -11.85
C ALA A 84 -0.83 -4.18 -11.81
N ASN A 85 -1.40 -3.40 -12.73
CA ASN A 85 -1.08 -1.99 -12.94
C ASN A 85 -1.44 -1.10 -11.74
N THR A 86 -0.87 0.10 -11.72
CA THR A 86 -1.22 1.13 -10.74
C THR A 86 -2.70 1.45 -10.77
N GLN A 87 -3.33 1.46 -9.61
CA GLN A 87 -4.77 1.69 -9.43
C GLN A 87 -5.06 2.13 -7.99
N SER A 88 -6.20 2.74 -7.75
CA SER A 88 -6.64 3.15 -6.42
C SER A 88 -8.11 2.78 -6.19
N GLY A 89 -8.49 2.55 -4.94
CA GLY A 89 -9.86 2.22 -4.57
C GLY A 89 -10.36 0.88 -5.13
N SER A 90 -9.44 -0.04 -5.39
CA SER A 90 -9.76 -1.32 -6.02
C SER A 90 -10.13 -2.39 -5.01
N SER A 91 -10.94 -3.36 -5.46
CA SER A 91 -11.28 -4.55 -4.70
C SER A 91 -10.53 -5.77 -5.24
N LEU A 92 -10.28 -6.73 -4.36
CA LEU A 92 -9.75 -8.04 -4.76
C LEU A 92 -10.80 -8.78 -5.60
N THR A 93 -10.37 -9.37 -6.69
CA THR A 93 -11.20 -10.28 -7.50
C THR A 93 -11.29 -11.67 -6.86
N SER A 94 -10.33 -11.99 -6.00
CA SER A 94 -10.33 -13.22 -5.23
C SER A 94 -9.71 -13.01 -3.84
N THR A 95 -10.42 -13.45 -2.82
CA THR A 95 -9.98 -13.54 -1.43
C THR A 95 -9.72 -14.98 -0.99
N ALA A 96 -9.86 -15.95 -1.90
CA ALA A 96 -9.79 -17.39 -1.58
C ALA A 96 -8.46 -17.84 -0.94
N GLY A 97 -7.37 -17.10 -1.19
CA GLY A 97 -6.07 -17.34 -0.57
C GLY A 97 -5.83 -16.58 0.74
N LEU A 98 -6.81 -15.79 1.21
CA LEU A 98 -6.75 -15.09 2.51
C LEU A 98 -7.45 -15.92 3.58
N SER A 99 -6.90 -15.90 4.79
CA SER A 99 -7.45 -16.57 5.96
C SER A 99 -7.43 -15.68 7.18
N LEU A 100 -8.52 -15.67 7.93
CA LEU A 100 -8.64 -14.99 9.21
C LEU A 100 -8.33 -15.97 10.34
N SER A 101 -7.59 -15.49 11.34
CA SER A 101 -7.33 -16.20 12.59
C SER A 101 -7.67 -15.30 13.77
N ASN A 102 -7.91 -15.91 14.92
CA ASN A 102 -8.21 -15.17 16.16
C ASN A 102 -7.09 -14.18 16.49
N GLY A 103 -7.50 -13.05 17.00
CA GLY A 103 -6.59 -12.00 17.45
C GLY A 103 -6.68 -11.78 18.95
N LEU A 104 -6.46 -10.54 19.36
CA LEU A 104 -6.50 -10.12 20.77
C LEU A 104 -7.86 -9.49 21.11
N ASN A 105 -8.08 -9.24 22.41
CA ASN A 105 -9.24 -8.55 22.97
C ASN A 105 -10.59 -9.20 22.60
N GLY A 106 -10.64 -10.52 22.52
CA GLY A 106 -11.84 -11.26 22.19
C GLY A 106 -12.14 -11.44 20.71
N GLY A 107 -11.24 -10.99 19.82
CA GLY A 107 -11.38 -11.15 18.39
C GLY A 107 -11.37 -12.61 17.96
N LEU A 108 -12.55 -13.16 17.66
CA LEU A 108 -12.75 -14.51 17.17
C LEU A 108 -13.02 -14.49 15.67
N ALA A 109 -12.19 -15.18 14.89
CA ALA A 109 -12.33 -15.26 13.44
C ALA A 109 -13.69 -15.81 13.01
N SER A 110 -14.29 -16.69 13.81
CA SER A 110 -15.63 -17.27 13.57
C SER A 110 -16.75 -16.22 13.56
N ASN A 111 -16.55 -15.04 14.16
CA ASN A 111 -17.54 -13.96 14.20
C ASN A 111 -17.48 -13.06 12.96
N TYR A 112 -16.49 -13.24 12.11
CA TYR A 112 -16.20 -12.36 10.97
C TYR A 112 -16.10 -13.12 9.65
N THR A 113 -16.30 -12.38 8.57
CA THR A 113 -16.18 -12.95 7.22
C THR A 113 -15.49 -11.99 6.25
N LEU A 114 -14.79 -12.58 5.27
CA LEU A 114 -14.24 -11.88 4.10
C LEU A 114 -15.30 -11.66 3.01
N ILE A 115 -16.41 -12.41 3.05
CA ILE A 115 -17.50 -12.28 2.08
C ILE A 115 -18.24 -10.97 2.34
N GLY A 116 -18.45 -10.17 1.28
CA GLY A 116 -19.10 -8.86 1.38
C GLY A 116 -18.24 -7.79 2.06
N SER A 117 -16.93 -8.01 2.24
CA SER A 117 -16.02 -7.03 2.80
C SER A 117 -15.92 -5.78 1.91
N GLU A 118 -15.96 -4.62 2.54
CA GLU A 118 -15.56 -3.37 1.87
C GLU A 118 -14.05 -3.36 1.65
N GLN A 119 -13.63 -2.98 0.45
CA GLN A 119 -12.22 -3.04 0.10
C GLN A 119 -11.75 -1.74 -0.56
N ASN A 120 -10.58 -1.27 -0.14
CA ASN A 120 -9.95 -0.09 -0.72
C ASN A 120 -8.44 -0.34 -0.83
N ILE A 121 -8.02 -0.87 -1.98
CA ILE A 121 -6.65 -1.28 -2.21
C ILE A 121 -6.02 -0.39 -3.28
N THR A 122 -4.81 0.09 -2.99
CA THR A 122 -4.05 0.95 -3.89
C THR A 122 -2.76 0.26 -4.33
N VAL A 123 -2.51 0.26 -5.64
CA VAL A 123 -1.20 -0.08 -6.21
C VAL A 123 -0.52 1.20 -6.63
N ASN A 124 0.50 1.61 -5.88
CA ASN A 124 1.27 2.81 -6.12
C ASN A 124 2.30 2.60 -7.24
N LYS A 125 2.73 3.70 -7.87
CA LYS A 125 3.84 3.67 -8.82
C LYS A 125 5.11 3.18 -8.13
N LYS A 126 5.87 2.31 -8.82
CA LYS A 126 7.17 1.85 -8.35
C LYS A 126 8.22 2.94 -8.58
N PRO A 127 8.91 3.43 -7.55
CA PRO A 127 10.02 4.36 -7.73
C PRO A 127 11.18 3.67 -8.47
N ILE A 128 11.65 4.30 -9.55
CA ILE A 128 12.84 3.85 -10.31
C ILE A 128 14.08 4.44 -9.69
N LYS A 129 15.09 3.61 -9.47
CA LYS A 129 16.42 4.02 -9.07
C LYS A 129 17.33 4.13 -10.29
N LEU A 130 17.98 5.29 -10.44
CA LEU A 130 18.92 5.56 -11.51
C LEU A 130 20.36 5.46 -11.00
N SER A 131 21.22 4.88 -11.82
CA SER A 131 22.66 4.81 -11.60
C SER A 131 23.43 5.00 -12.90
N GLY A 132 24.74 5.13 -12.82
CA GLY A 132 25.63 5.20 -13.97
C GLY A 132 27.03 5.62 -13.55
N SER A 133 27.94 5.67 -14.52
CA SER A 133 29.32 6.12 -14.29
C SER A 133 29.88 6.88 -15.49
N ARG A 134 30.80 7.80 -15.21
CA ARG A 134 31.52 8.55 -16.25
C ARG A 134 32.86 9.01 -15.76
N LYS A 135 33.88 8.92 -16.62
CA LYS A 135 35.18 9.55 -16.41
C LYS A 135 35.16 11.01 -16.83
N ILE A 136 35.67 11.88 -15.96
CA ILE A 136 35.69 13.33 -16.15
C ILE A 136 37.12 13.87 -15.98
N ASN A 137 37.39 15.08 -16.47
CA ASN A 137 38.71 15.69 -16.41
C ASN A 137 38.91 16.53 -15.13
N ARG A 138 37.80 17.06 -14.55
CA ARG A 138 37.85 17.89 -13.34
C ARG A 138 36.55 17.82 -12.57
N ILE A 139 36.61 18.08 -11.28
CA ILE A 139 35.45 18.33 -10.39
C ILE A 139 35.05 19.81 -10.40
N ASN A 140 34.10 20.18 -9.54
CA ASN A 140 33.56 21.54 -9.40
C ASN A 140 32.98 22.11 -10.72
N ARG A 141 32.26 21.27 -11.45
CA ARG A 141 31.62 21.63 -12.72
C ARG A 141 30.21 21.07 -12.83
N ASN A 142 29.42 21.71 -13.66
CA ASN A 142 28.16 21.15 -14.09
C ASN A 142 28.40 20.15 -15.23
N VAL A 143 27.76 18.98 -15.11
CA VAL A 143 27.80 17.94 -16.12
C VAL A 143 26.39 17.66 -16.56
N ARG A 144 26.16 17.63 -17.87
CA ARG A 144 24.90 17.18 -18.47
C ARG A 144 24.98 15.69 -18.68
N LEU A 145 23.96 14.96 -18.20
CA LEU A 145 23.78 13.54 -18.40
C LEU A 145 22.57 13.31 -19.30
N SER A 146 22.76 12.53 -20.35
CA SER A 146 21.67 12.02 -21.18
C SER A 146 21.11 10.72 -20.59
N SER A 147 19.88 10.39 -20.94
CA SER A 147 19.25 9.13 -20.55
C SER A 147 20.09 7.89 -20.92
N GLY A 148 20.80 7.91 -22.06
CA GLY A 148 21.69 6.81 -22.47
C GLY A 148 22.92 6.57 -21.58
N GLN A 149 23.23 7.52 -20.67
CA GLN A 149 24.29 7.37 -19.68
C GLN A 149 23.79 6.88 -18.32
N LEU A 150 22.49 6.75 -18.17
CA LEU A 150 21.79 6.35 -16.95
C LEU A 150 21.19 4.96 -17.13
N ARG A 151 21.23 4.16 -16.07
CA ARG A 151 20.61 2.83 -16.01
C ARG A 151 19.51 2.84 -14.96
N MET A 152 18.38 2.27 -15.29
CA MET A 152 17.32 1.92 -14.35
C MET A 152 17.68 0.58 -13.69
N THR A 153 17.83 0.55 -12.38
CA THR A 153 18.40 -0.62 -11.67
C THR A 153 17.38 -1.54 -11.05
N ASN A 154 16.13 -1.08 -10.88
CA ASN A 154 15.07 -1.83 -10.20
C ASN A 154 13.77 -1.96 -11.02
N GLN A 155 13.88 -1.85 -12.34
CA GLN A 155 12.78 -2.12 -13.28
C GLN A 155 12.36 -3.60 -13.17
N ILE A 156 11.08 -3.87 -13.28
CA ILE A 156 10.56 -5.25 -13.38
C ILE A 156 10.99 -5.82 -14.74
N LYS A 157 11.48 -7.04 -14.70
CA LYS A 157 11.92 -7.73 -15.92
C LYS A 157 10.72 -7.99 -16.84
N GLY A 158 10.85 -7.57 -18.08
CA GLY A 158 9.81 -7.73 -19.09
C GLY A 158 8.98 -6.48 -19.37
N ASP A 159 9.00 -5.50 -18.44
CA ASP A 159 8.26 -4.25 -18.66
C ASP A 159 8.91 -3.38 -19.73
N ASP A 160 8.09 -2.79 -20.61
CA ASP A 160 8.52 -1.79 -21.59
C ASP A 160 8.57 -0.40 -20.93
N VAL A 161 9.72 -0.11 -20.33
CA VAL A 161 10.00 1.22 -19.73
C VAL A 161 11.35 1.71 -20.23
N LYS A 162 11.38 2.93 -20.74
CA LYS A 162 12.57 3.59 -21.27
C LYS A 162 12.75 4.95 -20.63
N LEU A 163 13.98 5.30 -20.34
CA LEU A 163 14.34 6.63 -19.85
C LEU A 163 14.62 7.55 -21.04
N SER A 164 14.11 8.77 -21.02
CA SER A 164 14.33 9.80 -22.04
C SER A 164 14.67 11.14 -21.41
N GLY A 165 15.34 12.00 -22.17
CA GLY A 165 15.67 13.34 -21.73
C GLY A 165 17.10 13.49 -21.20
N THR A 166 17.32 14.56 -20.48
CA THR A 166 18.64 14.92 -19.94
C THR A 166 18.49 15.59 -18.59
N THR A 167 19.45 15.36 -17.70
CA THR A 167 19.55 16.06 -16.43
C THR A 167 20.91 16.75 -16.29
N ARG A 168 21.04 17.61 -15.29
CA ARG A 168 22.30 18.28 -14.94
C ARG A 168 22.67 17.92 -13.50
N VAL A 169 23.95 17.69 -13.29
CA VAL A 169 24.51 17.45 -11.96
C VAL A 169 25.72 18.34 -11.75
N ARG A 170 25.79 18.96 -10.58
CA ARG A 170 27.01 19.65 -10.14
C ARG A 170 27.93 18.63 -9.48
N VAL A 171 29.00 18.29 -10.15
CA VAL A 171 30.01 17.35 -9.64
C VAL A 171 30.93 18.10 -8.67
N THR A 172 30.84 17.84 -7.39
CA THR A 172 31.61 18.48 -6.33
C THR A 172 32.78 17.64 -5.86
N ARG A 173 32.74 16.35 -6.10
CA ARG A 173 33.77 15.38 -5.68
C ARG A 173 33.92 14.23 -6.68
N GLU A 174 35.04 13.57 -6.65
CA GLU A 174 35.20 12.22 -7.24
C GLU A 174 34.37 11.21 -6.41
N GLY A 175 33.79 10.21 -7.05
CA GLY A 175 32.92 9.24 -6.44
C GLY A 175 31.46 9.48 -6.73
N LEU A 176 30.58 9.00 -5.86
CA LEU A 176 29.13 9.12 -6.01
C LEU A 176 28.66 10.56 -5.77
N ASN A 177 27.89 11.06 -6.70
CA ASN A 177 27.19 12.35 -6.60
C ASN A 177 25.70 12.14 -6.83
N LYS A 178 24.87 12.80 -6.03
CA LYS A 178 23.41 12.81 -6.22
C LYS A 178 23.07 13.50 -7.52
N ILE A 179 22.10 12.95 -8.24
CA ILE A 179 21.53 13.54 -9.45
C ILE A 179 20.06 13.84 -9.24
N THR A 180 19.56 14.89 -9.88
CA THR A 180 18.12 15.18 -9.95
C THR A 180 17.52 14.51 -11.16
N THR A 181 16.21 14.39 -11.19
CA THR A 181 15.47 13.81 -12.32
C THR A 181 14.85 14.87 -13.23
N ASP A 182 15.14 16.16 -12.95
CA ASP A 182 14.63 17.27 -13.76
C ASP A 182 15.05 17.11 -15.23
N GLY A 183 14.07 17.17 -16.11
CA GLY A 183 14.27 16.98 -17.54
C GLY A 183 14.39 15.51 -18.00
N LEU A 184 14.21 14.56 -17.10
CA LEU A 184 14.07 13.14 -17.42
C LEU A 184 12.59 12.75 -17.43
N LYS A 185 12.25 11.78 -18.31
CA LYS A 185 10.89 11.22 -18.43
C LYS A 185 10.96 9.72 -18.65
N LEU A 186 9.97 9.02 -18.14
CA LEU A 186 9.74 7.61 -18.45
C LEU A 186 8.79 7.49 -19.63
N LEU A 187 9.12 6.62 -20.57
CA LEU A 187 8.36 6.29 -21.78
C LEU A 187 8.19 4.77 -21.88
N GLY A 188 7.29 4.32 -22.75
CA GLY A 188 6.99 2.91 -22.96
C GLY A 188 5.62 2.52 -22.42
N GLY A 189 5.14 1.33 -22.80
CA GLY A 189 3.80 0.84 -22.46
C GLY A 189 3.53 0.74 -20.97
N ASP A 190 4.56 0.39 -20.19
CA ASP A 190 4.46 0.19 -18.75
C ASP A 190 4.92 1.39 -17.91
N SER A 191 5.28 2.50 -18.57
CA SER A 191 5.84 3.70 -17.90
C SER A 191 4.90 4.32 -16.87
N SER A 192 3.59 4.15 -17.01
CA SER A 192 2.57 4.63 -16.07
C SER A 192 2.67 3.97 -14.69
N ASN A 193 3.24 2.76 -14.61
CA ASN A 193 3.44 2.00 -13.39
C ASN A 193 4.66 2.45 -12.58
N TYR A 194 5.43 3.41 -13.09
CA TYR A 194 6.69 3.84 -12.52
C TYR A 194 6.72 5.34 -12.23
N THR A 195 7.63 5.74 -11.37
CA THR A 195 7.93 7.14 -11.08
C THR A 195 9.43 7.34 -10.90
N LEU A 196 9.93 8.53 -11.24
CA LEU A 196 11.29 8.97 -10.94
C LEU A 196 11.41 9.64 -9.57
N LEU A 197 10.27 9.86 -8.89
CA LEU A 197 10.22 10.43 -7.54
C LEU A 197 10.32 9.33 -6.49
N GLY A 198 10.79 9.71 -5.29
CA GLY A 198 10.80 8.82 -4.12
C GLY A 198 12.06 7.99 -3.92
N GLU A 199 13.02 8.03 -4.87
CA GLU A 199 14.32 7.37 -4.74
C GLU A 199 15.48 8.36 -4.77
N SER A 200 16.59 7.97 -4.14
CA SER A 200 17.85 8.69 -4.28
C SER A 200 18.62 8.16 -5.48
N HIS A 201 18.91 9.04 -6.43
CA HIS A 201 19.63 8.70 -7.63
C HIS A 201 21.10 9.10 -7.49
N GLU A 202 22.01 8.21 -7.84
CA GLU A 202 23.43 8.43 -7.69
C GLU A 202 24.17 8.09 -8.98
N PHE A 203 25.22 8.89 -9.27
CA PHE A 203 26.07 8.71 -10.44
C PHE A 203 27.54 8.78 -10.03
N LEU A 204 28.32 7.81 -10.49
CA LEU A 204 29.73 7.71 -10.18
C LEU A 204 30.56 8.55 -11.15
N PHE A 205 31.29 9.53 -10.65
CA PHE A 205 32.26 10.29 -11.41
C PHE A 205 33.68 9.91 -11.01
N GLU A 206 34.50 9.53 -11.99
CA GLU A 206 35.88 9.17 -11.82
C GLU A 206 36.76 10.17 -12.57
N LEU A 207 37.86 10.62 -11.93
CA LEU A 207 38.85 11.42 -12.62
C LEU A 207 39.70 10.54 -13.55
N ARG A 208 39.97 11.04 -14.76
CA ARG A 208 40.91 10.38 -15.66
C ARG A 208 42.33 10.37 -15.04
N ALA A 209 43.12 9.32 -15.28
CA ALA A 209 44.42 9.11 -14.67
C ALA A 209 45.39 10.31 -14.82
N LYS A 210 45.39 10.94 -16.02
CA LYS A 210 46.19 12.13 -16.28
C LYS A 210 45.92 13.29 -15.30
N PHE A 211 44.67 13.49 -14.92
CA PHE A 211 44.26 14.58 -14.00
C PHE A 211 44.47 14.19 -12.53
N LYS A 212 44.40 12.91 -12.19
CA LYS A 212 44.81 12.40 -10.86
C LYS A 212 46.28 12.68 -10.58
N ALA A 213 47.15 12.45 -11.60
CA ALA A 213 48.58 12.70 -11.48
C ALA A 213 48.91 14.19 -11.27
N LEU A 214 48.27 15.11 -12.04
CA LEU A 214 48.40 16.56 -11.88
C LEU A 214 48.00 17.04 -10.48
N LYS A 215 46.85 16.60 -9.97
CA LYS A 215 46.40 16.95 -8.64
C LYS A 215 47.33 16.44 -7.52
N LYS A 216 47.99 15.30 -7.73
CA LYS A 216 48.97 14.78 -6.78
C LYS A 216 50.26 15.64 -6.75
N ILE A 217 50.60 16.26 -7.88
CA ILE A 217 51.76 17.17 -7.98
C ILE A 217 51.43 18.51 -7.29
N GLU A 218 50.24 19.10 -7.55
CA GLU A 218 49.78 20.34 -6.89
C GLU A 218 49.76 20.21 -5.37
N ASN A 219 49.26 19.10 -4.84
CA ASN A 219 49.20 18.85 -3.39
C ASN A 219 50.61 18.57 -2.76
N LYS A 220 51.66 18.42 -3.55
CA LYS A 220 53.05 18.27 -3.05
C LYS A 220 53.79 19.58 -3.07
N LEU A 221 53.30 20.58 -3.79
CA LEU A 221 53.90 21.91 -3.94
C LEU A 221 53.33 22.96 -2.98
N ASN A 222 52.21 22.61 -2.32
CA ASN A 222 51.60 23.35 -1.20
C ASN A 222 51.85 22.61 0.12
#